data_69c3e538a72c2e1c7f8a1a42ff30d079
#
_entry.id   69c3e538a72c2e1c7f8a1a42ff30d079
#
_cell.length_a   1.000
_cell.length_b   1.000
_cell.length_c   1.000
_cell.angle_alpha   90.00
_cell.angle_beta   90.00
_cell.angle_gamma   90.00
#
_symmetry.space_group_name_H-M   'P 1'
#
loop_
_entity.id
_entity.type
_entity.pdbx_description
1 polymer ?
#
loop_
_entity_poly.entity_id
_entity_poly.type
_entity_poly.pdbx_seq_one_letter_code
_entity_poly.pdbx_strand_id
1 'polypeptide(L)'
;MSIEVCKKIIIKHHLSGLEKMKEGVKDWITCGENVLKIKKELGHGKYLPYVKEFLPFNKVQASKYIRFAVQAPALLEIIEEHGALSQNEALKMLPAASQADMAYVGSISNDDKTPAVRNSDNWHTPDGVIDAVKHVMDGIDLDPFSSDEANARIEAKEYFTVEDNSLEQEWKADSVFVNPPYGRKLIGQAIDKIVEQYENNAFKECIVLVNNATDTLWFHKIASISRAMCLTKGRIAFLSPAEDGVMKQVSSNTRGQTLFYIGDNVSRFIDTFKDLGLCMEVDNENA
;
A
#
# COMPACT_ATOMS: atom_id res chain seq x y z
N MET A 1 22.36 -42.78 38.03
CA MET A 1 20.94 -42.49 37.77
C MET A 1 20.51 -43.35 36.59
N SER A 2 19.43 -44.13 36.73
CA SER A 2 19.03 -45.04 35.66
C SER A 2 18.44 -44.27 34.44
N ILE A 3 18.56 -44.83 33.25
CA ILE A 3 18.03 -44.28 32.02
C ILE A 3 16.54 -43.95 32.16
N GLU A 4 15.78 -44.79 32.85
CA GLU A 4 14.35 -44.61 33.08
C GLU A 4 14.04 -43.39 34.00
N VAL A 5 14.88 -43.10 34.96
CA VAL A 5 14.76 -41.86 35.78
C VAL A 5 15.08 -40.62 34.96
N CYS A 6 16.11 -40.65 34.12
CA CYS A 6 16.44 -39.59 33.20
C CYS A 6 15.29 -39.30 32.23
N LYS A 7 14.71 -40.33 31.64
CA LYS A 7 13.54 -40.22 30.74
C LYS A 7 12.36 -39.55 31.40
N LYS A 8 11.99 -39.93 32.63
CA LYS A 8 10.90 -39.28 33.38
C LYS A 8 11.18 -37.81 33.65
N ILE A 9 12.42 -37.47 34.01
CA ILE A 9 12.82 -36.08 34.23
C ILE A 9 12.73 -35.27 32.94
N ILE A 10 13.22 -35.79 31.81
CA ILE A 10 13.17 -35.15 30.49
C ILE A 10 11.72 -34.88 30.08
N ILE A 11 10.85 -35.89 30.18
CA ILE A 11 9.43 -35.76 29.81
C ILE A 11 8.76 -34.69 30.69
N LYS A 12 8.96 -34.70 32.01
CA LYS A 12 8.38 -33.73 32.94
C LYS A 12 8.79 -32.31 32.59
N HIS A 13 10.08 -32.06 32.37
CA HIS A 13 10.58 -30.72 32.07
C HIS A 13 10.19 -30.26 30.64
N HIS A 14 10.13 -31.18 29.70
CA HIS A 14 9.62 -30.89 28.34
C HIS A 14 8.16 -30.41 28.39
N LEU A 15 7.28 -31.17 29.04
CA LEU A 15 5.86 -30.81 29.19
C LEU A 15 5.69 -29.48 29.94
N SER A 16 6.44 -29.27 31.03
CA SER A 16 6.42 -27.99 31.76
C SER A 16 6.90 -26.82 30.91
N GLY A 17 7.88 -27.04 30.02
CA GLY A 17 8.33 -26.03 29.06
C GLY A 17 7.25 -25.64 28.04
N LEU A 18 6.56 -26.62 27.49
CA LEU A 18 5.44 -26.42 26.56
C LEU A 18 4.29 -25.65 27.22
N GLU A 19 3.95 -25.98 28.48
CA GLU A 19 2.90 -25.27 29.24
C GLU A 19 3.25 -23.80 29.44
N LYS A 20 4.47 -23.50 29.88
CA LYS A 20 4.95 -22.10 30.06
C LYS A 20 4.95 -21.30 28.75
N MET A 21 5.17 -21.96 27.63
CA MET A 21 5.11 -21.30 26.32
C MET A 21 3.68 -21.00 25.89
N LYS A 22 2.73 -21.90 26.17
CA LYS A 22 1.30 -21.64 25.96
C LYS A 22 0.84 -20.45 26.83
N GLU A 23 1.32 -20.33 28.04
CA GLU A 23 1.09 -19.16 28.91
C GLU A 23 1.70 -17.90 28.26
N GLY A 24 2.94 -17.95 27.80
CA GLY A 24 3.59 -16.84 27.11
C GLY A 24 2.86 -16.36 25.86
N VAL A 25 2.24 -17.28 25.10
CA VAL A 25 1.40 -16.90 23.95
C VAL A 25 0.13 -16.18 24.39
N LYS A 26 -0.51 -16.60 25.48
CA LYS A 26 -1.65 -15.89 26.06
C LYS A 26 -1.25 -14.48 26.51
N ASP A 27 -0.05 -14.33 27.06
CA ASP A 27 0.48 -13.02 27.41
C ASP A 27 0.67 -12.13 26.20
N TRP A 28 1.16 -12.66 25.05
CA TRP A 28 1.28 -11.87 23.82
C TRP A 28 -0.08 -11.40 23.31
N ILE A 29 -1.09 -12.27 23.34
CA ILE A 29 -2.48 -11.92 22.97
C ILE A 29 -3.00 -10.84 23.91
N THR A 30 -2.86 -11.02 25.23
CA THR A 30 -3.32 -10.06 26.23
C THR A 30 -2.62 -8.70 26.09
N CYS A 31 -1.31 -8.68 25.81
CA CYS A 31 -0.60 -7.45 25.48
C CYS A 31 -1.21 -6.75 24.26
N GLY A 32 -1.49 -7.50 23.20
CA GLY A 32 -2.07 -6.96 21.97
C GLY A 32 -3.46 -6.37 22.18
N GLU A 33 -4.33 -7.05 22.91
CA GLU A 33 -5.67 -6.56 23.27
C GLU A 33 -5.61 -5.23 24.05
N ASN A 34 -4.68 -5.12 25.01
CA ASN A 34 -4.54 -3.90 25.80
C ASN A 34 -3.89 -2.77 24.99
N VAL A 35 -2.94 -3.08 24.10
CA VAL A 35 -2.39 -2.10 23.15
C VAL A 35 -3.49 -1.56 22.23
N LEU A 36 -4.42 -2.41 21.76
CA LEU A 36 -5.57 -1.99 20.97
C LEU A 36 -6.51 -1.06 21.77
N LYS A 37 -6.80 -1.37 23.04
CA LYS A 37 -7.60 -0.50 23.92
C LYS A 37 -6.97 0.88 24.08
N ILE A 38 -5.66 0.94 24.38
CA ILE A 38 -4.91 2.20 24.48
C ILE A 38 -4.96 2.98 23.17
N LYS A 39 -4.76 2.29 22.04
CA LYS A 39 -4.83 2.91 20.72
C LYS A 39 -6.21 3.53 20.44
N LYS A 40 -7.28 2.84 20.86
CA LYS A 40 -8.66 3.34 20.75
C LYS A 40 -8.90 4.57 21.62
N GLU A 41 -8.50 4.54 22.87
CA GLU A 41 -8.72 5.63 23.82
C GLU A 41 -7.94 6.91 23.47
N LEU A 42 -6.68 6.76 23.00
CA LEU A 42 -5.83 7.92 22.70
C LEU A 42 -6.11 8.54 21.32
N GLY A 43 -6.69 7.79 20.40
CA GLY A 43 -6.97 8.24 19.05
C GLY A 43 -5.70 8.49 18.20
N HIS A 44 -5.93 9.09 17.02
CA HIS A 44 -4.87 9.36 16.07
C HIS A 44 -3.87 10.42 16.58
N GLY A 45 -2.59 10.19 16.30
CA GLY A 45 -1.50 11.11 16.65
C GLY A 45 -0.96 10.97 18.08
N LYS A 46 -1.74 10.53 19.06
CA LYS A 46 -1.31 10.41 20.46
C LYS A 46 -0.77 9.02 20.82
N TYR A 47 -1.17 7.98 20.11
CA TYR A 47 -0.78 6.61 20.38
C TYR A 47 0.73 6.35 20.25
N LEU A 48 1.39 6.82 19.19
CA LEU A 48 2.82 6.57 18.98
C LEU A 48 3.73 7.27 19.99
N PRO A 49 3.49 8.55 20.35
CA PRO A 49 4.18 9.17 21.48
C PRO A 49 4.00 8.39 22.78
N TYR A 50 2.76 7.94 23.07
CA TYR A 50 2.48 7.16 24.28
C TYR A 50 3.24 5.84 24.31
N VAL A 51 3.28 5.08 23.21
CA VAL A 51 4.06 3.84 23.12
C VAL A 51 5.54 4.09 23.39
N LYS A 52 6.10 5.19 22.86
CA LYS A 52 7.50 5.54 23.03
C LYS A 52 7.86 5.93 24.46
N GLU A 53 6.96 6.61 25.15
CA GLU A 53 7.21 7.20 26.46
C GLU A 53 6.84 6.28 27.62
N PHE A 54 5.74 5.54 27.51
CA PHE A 54 5.14 4.82 28.64
C PHE A 54 5.17 3.28 28.53
N LEU A 55 5.44 2.70 27.34
CA LEU A 55 5.49 1.26 27.21
C LEU A 55 6.94 0.74 27.14
N PRO A 56 7.23 -0.45 27.71
CA PRO A 56 8.58 -1.01 27.76
C PRO A 56 9.04 -1.60 26.43
N PHE A 57 8.36 -1.28 25.32
CA PHE A 57 8.65 -1.77 23.97
C PHE A 57 8.34 -0.73 22.92
N ASN A 58 8.91 -0.92 21.73
CA ASN A 58 8.76 0.03 20.63
C ASN A 58 7.52 -0.26 19.75
N LYS A 59 7.25 0.63 18.78
CA LYS A 59 6.16 0.50 17.79
C LYS A 59 6.15 -0.85 17.06
N VAL A 60 7.32 -1.40 16.72
CA VAL A 60 7.42 -2.67 15.99
C VAL A 60 6.89 -3.81 16.86
N GLN A 61 7.27 -3.84 18.12
CA GLN A 61 6.80 -4.84 19.07
C GLN A 61 5.30 -4.67 19.38
N ALA A 62 4.82 -3.44 19.52
CA ALA A 62 3.39 -3.16 19.67
C ALA A 62 2.57 -3.71 18.47
N SER A 63 3.06 -3.54 17.24
CA SER A 63 2.41 -4.07 16.04
C SER A 63 2.38 -5.60 16.00
N LYS A 64 3.42 -6.28 16.51
CA LYS A 64 3.43 -7.74 16.65
C LYS A 64 2.36 -8.23 17.63
N TYR A 65 2.26 -7.60 18.78
CA TYR A 65 1.25 -7.94 19.78
C TYR A 65 -0.18 -7.72 19.25
N ILE A 66 -0.42 -6.61 18.56
CA ILE A 66 -1.71 -6.36 17.92
C ILE A 66 -2.06 -7.50 16.95
N ARG A 67 -1.12 -7.93 16.12
CA ARG A 67 -1.35 -9.03 15.17
C ARG A 67 -1.67 -10.35 15.87
N PHE A 68 -0.99 -10.66 16.96
CA PHE A 68 -1.27 -11.84 17.79
C PHE A 68 -2.67 -11.79 18.40
N ALA A 69 -3.11 -10.62 18.89
CA ALA A 69 -4.47 -10.48 19.42
C ALA A 69 -5.56 -10.61 18.35
N VAL A 70 -5.34 -10.01 17.19
CA VAL A 70 -6.31 -10.04 16.08
C VAL A 70 -6.46 -11.45 15.49
N GLN A 71 -5.37 -12.20 15.41
CA GLN A 71 -5.33 -13.55 14.86
C GLN A 71 -5.15 -14.63 15.95
N ALA A 72 -5.68 -14.39 17.15
CA ALA A 72 -5.52 -15.26 18.29
C ALA A 72 -5.95 -16.72 18.04
N PRO A 73 -7.07 -17.03 17.38
CA PRO A 73 -7.44 -18.42 17.06
C PRO A 73 -6.39 -19.14 16.22
N ALA A 74 -5.97 -18.52 15.10
CA ALA A 74 -4.96 -19.09 14.21
C ALA A 74 -3.59 -19.24 14.91
N LEU A 75 -3.22 -18.29 15.78
CA LEU A 75 -2.00 -18.37 16.55
C LEU A 75 -2.02 -19.54 17.51
N LEU A 76 -3.15 -19.79 18.19
CA LEU A 76 -3.29 -20.92 19.13
C LEU A 76 -3.21 -22.27 18.40
N GLU A 77 -3.84 -22.43 17.24
CA GLU A 77 -3.73 -23.61 16.40
C GLU A 77 -2.27 -23.89 15.97
N ILE A 78 -1.55 -22.87 15.50
CA ILE A 78 -0.14 -22.97 15.14
C ILE A 78 0.71 -23.46 16.33
N ILE A 79 0.46 -22.94 17.52
CA ILE A 79 1.20 -23.34 18.73
C ILE A 79 0.83 -24.78 19.17
N GLU A 80 -0.40 -25.20 18.97
CA GLU A 80 -0.80 -26.60 19.24
C GLU A 80 -0.14 -27.57 18.29
N GLU A 81 -0.04 -27.24 17.01
CA GLU A 81 0.55 -28.09 15.98
C GLU A 81 2.08 -28.15 16.05
N HIS A 82 2.73 -27.01 16.22
CA HIS A 82 4.19 -26.90 16.10
C HIS A 82 4.93 -26.78 17.44
N GLY A 83 4.20 -26.59 18.54
CA GLY A 83 4.76 -26.46 19.88
C GLY A 83 5.45 -25.12 20.10
N ALA A 84 6.69 -25.18 20.57
CA ALA A 84 7.47 -24.02 21.00
C ALA A 84 7.97 -23.18 19.83
N LEU A 85 7.42 -21.98 19.65
CA LEU A 85 7.83 -21.03 18.62
C LEU A 85 8.25 -19.68 19.21
N SER A 86 9.26 -19.05 18.64
CA SER A 86 9.54 -17.64 18.89
C SER A 86 8.45 -16.75 18.28
N GLN A 87 8.32 -15.51 18.75
CA GLN A 87 7.38 -14.55 18.17
C GLN A 87 7.57 -14.36 16.66
N ASN A 88 8.81 -14.40 16.18
CA ASN A 88 9.10 -14.21 14.76
C ASN A 88 8.71 -15.43 13.91
N GLU A 89 8.88 -16.64 14.42
CA GLU A 89 8.43 -17.87 13.78
C GLU A 89 6.90 -17.91 13.72
N ALA A 90 6.23 -17.67 14.84
CA ALA A 90 4.79 -17.57 14.90
C ALA A 90 4.22 -16.55 13.89
N LEU A 91 4.84 -15.36 13.78
CA LEU A 91 4.41 -14.34 12.82
C LEU A 91 4.57 -14.76 11.35
N LYS A 92 5.56 -15.58 11.02
CA LYS A 92 5.75 -16.10 9.65
C LYS A 92 4.70 -17.12 9.27
N MET A 93 4.22 -17.89 10.26
CA MET A 93 3.22 -18.94 10.06
C MET A 93 1.79 -18.42 10.08
N LEU A 94 1.53 -17.27 10.74
CA LEU A 94 0.22 -16.63 10.71
C LEU A 94 -0.19 -16.27 9.27
N PRO A 95 -1.44 -16.54 8.87
CA PRO A 95 -1.96 -16.17 7.55
C PRO A 95 -1.82 -14.65 7.32
N ALA A 96 -1.82 -14.24 6.06
CA ALA A 96 -1.93 -12.82 5.74
C ALA A 96 -3.19 -12.25 6.41
N ALA A 97 -3.09 -11.03 6.99
CA ALA A 97 -4.22 -10.42 7.66
C ALA A 97 -5.41 -10.33 6.68
N SER A 98 -6.53 -10.92 7.05
CA SER A 98 -7.76 -10.89 6.25
C SER A 98 -8.42 -9.51 6.31
N GLN A 99 -9.37 -9.26 5.42
CA GLN A 99 -10.21 -8.05 5.52
C GLN A 99 -10.97 -7.98 6.86
N ALA A 100 -11.37 -9.13 7.41
CA ALA A 100 -12.01 -9.21 8.73
C ALA A 100 -11.04 -8.83 9.86
N ASP A 101 -9.77 -9.24 9.79
CA ASP A 101 -8.73 -8.84 10.75
C ASP A 101 -8.48 -7.33 10.69
N MET A 102 -8.46 -6.77 9.48
CA MET A 102 -8.32 -5.33 9.26
C MET A 102 -9.56 -4.55 9.73
N ALA A 103 -10.76 -5.09 9.51
CA ALA A 103 -12.00 -4.53 10.01
C ALA A 103 -12.08 -4.59 11.54
N TYR A 104 -11.60 -5.66 12.17
CA TYR A 104 -11.52 -5.77 13.64
C TYR A 104 -10.59 -4.68 14.22
N VAL A 105 -9.41 -4.49 13.64
CA VAL A 105 -8.51 -3.38 14.03
C VAL A 105 -9.17 -2.03 13.77
N GLY A 106 -9.92 -1.90 12.67
CA GLY A 106 -10.71 -0.73 12.32
C GLY A 106 -11.89 -0.49 13.29
N SER A 107 -12.67 -1.53 13.62
CA SER A 107 -13.82 -1.41 14.53
C SER A 107 -13.43 -1.00 15.96
N ILE A 108 -12.23 -1.35 16.39
CA ILE A 108 -11.65 -0.90 17.67
C ILE A 108 -11.14 0.55 17.56
N SER A 109 -10.91 1.04 16.34
CA SER A 109 -10.50 2.42 16.07
C SER A 109 -11.66 3.36 15.70
N ASN A 110 -12.94 2.88 15.69
CA ASN A 110 -14.08 3.69 15.32
C ASN A 110 -14.46 4.69 16.44
N ASP A 111 -13.88 5.87 16.31
CA ASP A 111 -14.62 7.11 16.21
C ASP A 111 -14.33 7.68 14.82
N ASP A 112 -15.36 7.64 13.99
CA ASP A 112 -15.66 8.51 12.86
C ASP A 112 -14.45 9.10 12.08
N LYS A 113 -13.61 8.23 11.47
CA LYS A 113 -12.82 8.59 10.28
C LYS A 113 -12.33 7.30 9.63
N THR A 114 -12.66 7.13 8.35
CA THR A 114 -12.03 6.26 7.33
C THR A 114 -10.60 5.86 7.70
N PRO A 115 -10.11 4.62 7.37
CA PRO A 115 -8.71 4.26 7.59
C PRO A 115 -7.87 5.44 7.12
N ALA A 116 -6.94 5.90 7.96
CA ALA A 116 -6.08 7.00 7.58
C ALA A 116 -5.31 6.56 6.33
N VAL A 117 -5.87 6.90 5.19
CA VAL A 117 -5.21 6.96 3.90
C VAL A 117 -3.89 7.64 4.23
N ARG A 118 -2.77 7.02 3.94
CA ARG A 118 -1.47 7.67 4.15
C ARG A 118 -1.58 9.03 3.47
N ASN A 119 -1.08 10.09 4.08
CA ASN A 119 -1.16 11.44 3.49
C ASN A 119 -0.77 11.47 1.99
N SER A 120 0.03 10.50 1.52
CA SER A 120 0.41 10.31 0.14
C SER A 120 -0.70 9.78 -0.78
N ASP A 121 -1.74 9.14 -0.26
CA ASP A 121 -2.83 8.59 -1.07
C ASP A 121 -3.88 9.67 -1.39
N ASN A 122 -3.81 10.83 -0.71
CA ASN A 122 -4.60 12.04 -0.97
C ASN A 122 -3.80 13.13 -1.71
N TRP A 123 -2.73 12.76 -2.38
CA TRP A 123 -1.94 13.72 -3.16
C TRP A 123 -2.49 13.85 -4.56
N HIS A 124 -2.91 15.07 -4.88
CA HIS A 124 -3.45 15.39 -6.18
C HIS A 124 -2.34 15.83 -7.15
N THR A 125 -2.44 15.38 -8.38
CA THR A 125 -1.53 15.78 -9.46
C THR A 125 -1.61 17.29 -9.70
N PRO A 126 -0.48 18.03 -9.83
CA PRO A 126 -0.49 19.45 -10.13
C PRO A 126 -1.07 19.76 -11.52
N ASP A 127 -1.72 20.91 -11.66
CA ASP A 127 -2.39 21.33 -12.91
C ASP A 127 -1.46 21.28 -14.12
N GLY A 128 -0.22 21.77 -14.00
CA GLY A 128 0.73 21.73 -15.11
C GLY A 128 1.09 20.33 -15.60
N VAL A 129 1.02 19.30 -14.74
CA VAL A 129 1.18 17.89 -15.16
C VAL A 129 -0.11 17.40 -15.81
N ILE A 130 -1.28 17.74 -15.26
CA ILE A 130 -2.59 17.40 -15.85
C ILE A 130 -2.73 18.00 -17.23
N ASP A 131 -2.37 19.27 -17.41
CA ASP A 131 -2.42 19.97 -18.71
C ASP A 131 -1.49 19.29 -19.72
N ALA A 132 -0.29 18.90 -19.31
CA ALA A 132 0.64 18.17 -20.17
C ALA A 132 0.08 16.79 -20.57
N VAL A 133 -0.54 16.06 -19.64
CA VAL A 133 -1.22 14.77 -19.91
C VAL A 133 -2.36 14.98 -20.92
N LYS A 134 -3.24 15.96 -20.67
CA LYS A 134 -4.34 16.31 -21.61
C LYS A 134 -3.82 16.70 -22.99
N HIS A 135 -2.69 17.42 -23.05
CA HIS A 135 -2.08 17.79 -24.33
C HIS A 135 -1.59 16.58 -25.11
N VAL A 136 -1.00 15.58 -24.47
CA VAL A 136 -0.52 14.35 -25.15
C VAL A 136 -1.69 13.54 -25.70
N MET A 137 -2.74 13.36 -24.91
CA MET A 137 -3.84 12.43 -25.19
C MET A 137 -5.11 13.11 -25.73
N ASP A 138 -5.05 14.41 -26.07
CA ASP A 138 -6.20 15.22 -26.51
C ASP A 138 -7.40 15.19 -25.52
N GLY A 139 -7.12 15.00 -24.24
CA GLY A 139 -8.07 14.87 -23.13
C GLY A 139 -7.88 13.58 -22.36
N ILE A 140 -8.69 13.37 -21.33
CA ILE A 140 -8.69 12.18 -20.50
C ILE A 140 -10.09 11.60 -20.50
N ASP A 141 -10.24 10.37 -21.03
CA ASP A 141 -11.52 9.68 -21.03
C ASP A 141 -11.79 9.01 -19.68
N LEU A 142 -10.75 8.40 -19.08
CA LEU A 142 -10.88 7.69 -17.81
C LEU A 142 -9.72 8.00 -16.85
N ASP A 143 -10.05 8.32 -15.58
CA ASP A 143 -9.14 8.25 -14.43
C ASP A 143 -9.61 7.15 -13.47
N PRO A 144 -9.00 5.96 -13.50
CA PRO A 144 -9.49 4.81 -12.74
C PRO A 144 -9.13 4.82 -11.26
N PHE A 145 -8.35 5.79 -10.77
CA PHE A 145 -7.97 5.90 -9.36
C PHE A 145 -8.11 7.32 -8.85
N SER A 146 -9.32 7.84 -8.89
CA SER A 146 -9.66 9.24 -8.66
C SER A 146 -10.53 9.45 -7.40
N SER A 147 -10.96 10.68 -7.24
CA SER A 147 -12.00 11.13 -6.31
C SER A 147 -12.74 12.31 -6.93
N ASP A 148 -13.88 12.69 -6.35
CA ASP A 148 -14.64 13.86 -6.81
C ASP A 148 -13.76 15.14 -6.82
N GLU A 149 -12.94 15.32 -5.78
CA GLU A 149 -12.02 16.45 -5.68
C GLU A 149 -10.88 16.39 -6.69
N ALA A 150 -10.35 15.19 -6.98
CA ALA A 150 -9.32 15.01 -8.00
C ALA A 150 -9.90 15.28 -9.38
N ASN A 151 -11.07 14.69 -9.69
CA ASN A 151 -11.69 14.83 -11.00
C ASN A 151 -12.23 16.24 -11.29
N ALA A 152 -12.59 17.02 -10.28
CA ALA A 152 -12.91 18.44 -10.47
C ALA A 152 -11.77 19.24 -11.14
N ARG A 153 -10.54 18.72 -11.14
CA ARG A 153 -9.33 19.31 -11.75
C ARG A 153 -8.86 18.52 -12.96
N ILE A 154 -8.89 17.18 -12.89
CA ILE A 154 -8.48 16.27 -13.96
C ILE A 154 -9.45 16.35 -15.11
N GLU A 155 -10.75 16.51 -14.83
CA GLU A 155 -11.84 16.60 -15.82
C GLU A 155 -11.86 15.41 -16.76
N ALA A 156 -11.59 14.21 -16.25
CA ALA A 156 -11.80 12.98 -16.99
C ALA A 156 -13.30 12.80 -17.25
N LYS A 157 -13.67 12.27 -18.42
CA LYS A 157 -15.07 12.03 -18.79
C LYS A 157 -15.72 10.99 -17.87
N GLU A 158 -14.94 10.00 -17.46
CA GLU A 158 -15.29 8.97 -16.49
C GLU A 158 -14.16 8.82 -15.45
N TYR A 159 -14.52 8.53 -14.22
CA TYR A 159 -13.54 8.26 -13.16
C TYR A 159 -14.10 7.27 -12.16
N PHE A 160 -13.21 6.52 -11.50
CA PHE A 160 -13.60 5.61 -10.42
C PHE A 160 -13.06 6.10 -9.09
N THR A 161 -13.91 6.04 -8.09
CA THR A 161 -13.57 6.35 -6.69
C THR A 161 -13.16 5.08 -5.95
N VAL A 162 -12.78 5.22 -4.68
CA VAL A 162 -12.46 4.06 -3.82
C VAL A 162 -13.67 3.14 -3.64
N GLU A 163 -14.88 3.72 -3.64
CA GLU A 163 -16.16 2.98 -3.52
C GLU A 163 -16.45 2.13 -4.75
N ASP A 164 -16.05 2.59 -5.94
CA ASP A 164 -16.27 1.88 -7.21
C ASP A 164 -15.33 0.67 -7.37
N ASN A 165 -14.20 0.65 -6.65
CA ASN A 165 -13.17 -0.37 -6.75
C ASN A 165 -12.68 -0.64 -8.19
N SER A 166 -11.89 0.29 -8.71
CA SER A 166 -11.33 0.25 -10.07
C SER A 166 -10.72 -1.10 -10.50
N LEU A 167 -10.22 -1.89 -9.55
CA LEU A 167 -9.62 -3.19 -9.83
C LEU A 167 -10.65 -4.22 -10.32
N GLU A 168 -11.94 -4.02 -10.00
CA GLU A 168 -13.06 -4.89 -10.40
C GLU A 168 -13.81 -4.35 -11.61
N GLN A 169 -13.54 -3.10 -12.03
CA GLN A 169 -14.21 -2.49 -13.18
C GLN A 169 -13.56 -2.88 -14.52
N GLU A 170 -14.36 -2.88 -15.58
CA GLU A 170 -13.86 -2.88 -16.96
C GLU A 170 -13.52 -1.45 -17.37
N TRP A 171 -12.36 -1.26 -17.98
CA TRP A 171 -11.97 0.04 -18.53
C TRP A 171 -12.31 0.08 -20.02
N LYS A 172 -13.14 1.04 -20.42
CA LYS A 172 -13.54 1.25 -21.82
C LYS A 172 -13.32 2.71 -22.17
N ALA A 173 -12.10 3.02 -22.59
CA ALA A 173 -11.71 4.40 -22.85
C ALA A 173 -10.68 4.46 -23.98
N ASP A 174 -10.62 5.56 -24.72
CA ASP A 174 -9.54 5.76 -25.69
C ASP A 174 -8.28 6.25 -24.97
N SER A 175 -8.40 7.17 -24.00
CA SER A 175 -7.29 7.76 -23.25
C SER A 175 -7.47 7.59 -21.74
N VAL A 176 -6.44 7.06 -21.06
CA VAL A 176 -6.47 6.77 -19.64
C VAL A 176 -5.33 7.48 -18.91
N PHE A 177 -5.64 8.19 -17.84
CA PHE A 177 -4.62 8.75 -16.94
C PHE A 177 -4.64 8.03 -15.62
N VAL A 178 -3.49 7.58 -15.13
CA VAL A 178 -3.36 6.79 -13.90
C VAL A 178 -2.35 7.42 -12.95
N ASN A 179 -2.81 7.88 -11.80
CA ASN A 179 -1.98 8.16 -10.63
C ASN A 179 -2.43 7.20 -9.51
N PRO A 180 -1.87 5.97 -9.45
CA PRO A 180 -2.41 4.92 -8.61
C PRO A 180 -2.07 5.12 -7.13
N PRO A 181 -2.81 4.49 -6.19
CA PRO A 181 -2.48 4.53 -4.77
C PRO A 181 -1.17 3.79 -4.50
N TYR A 182 -0.29 4.41 -3.69
CA TYR A 182 1.07 3.91 -3.40
C TYR A 182 1.16 2.93 -2.22
N GLY A 183 0.05 2.41 -1.72
CA GLY A 183 0.05 1.35 -0.71
C GLY A 183 0.81 0.10 -1.21
N ARG A 184 1.61 -0.55 -0.33
CA ARG A 184 2.55 -1.64 -0.71
C ARG A 184 1.96 -2.75 -1.59
N LYS A 185 0.66 -3.07 -1.43
CA LYS A 185 -0.03 -4.07 -2.24
C LYS A 185 -0.78 -3.44 -3.40
N LEU A 186 -1.30 -2.24 -3.20
CA LEU A 186 -2.19 -1.58 -4.16
C LEU A 186 -1.46 -1.18 -5.45
N ILE A 187 -0.23 -0.67 -5.35
CA ILE A 187 0.53 -0.30 -6.54
C ILE A 187 0.76 -1.50 -7.47
N GLY A 188 1.12 -2.67 -6.92
CA GLY A 188 1.29 -3.88 -7.72
C GLY A 188 -0.02 -4.32 -8.40
N GLN A 189 -1.13 -4.30 -7.67
CA GLN A 189 -2.45 -4.65 -8.20
C GLN A 189 -2.92 -3.64 -9.27
N ALA A 190 -2.66 -2.34 -9.06
CA ALA A 190 -2.99 -1.32 -10.05
C ALA A 190 -2.19 -1.53 -11.35
N ILE A 191 -0.89 -1.83 -11.25
CA ILE A 191 -0.07 -2.13 -12.44
C ILE A 191 -0.52 -3.44 -13.10
N ASP A 192 -0.85 -4.48 -12.33
CA ASP A 192 -1.41 -5.72 -12.87
C ASP A 192 -2.69 -5.46 -13.65
N LYS A 193 -3.57 -4.59 -13.13
CA LYS A 193 -4.81 -4.18 -13.81
C LYS A 193 -4.54 -3.40 -15.09
N ILE A 194 -3.59 -2.46 -15.09
CA ILE A 194 -3.21 -1.70 -16.30
C ILE A 194 -2.74 -2.67 -17.40
N VAL A 195 -1.89 -3.63 -17.06
CA VAL A 195 -1.38 -4.61 -18.02
C VAL A 195 -2.50 -5.49 -18.56
N GLU A 196 -3.38 -6.00 -17.68
CA GLU A 196 -4.59 -6.75 -18.10
C GLU A 196 -5.44 -5.96 -19.10
N GLN A 197 -5.71 -4.68 -18.80
CA GLN A 197 -6.53 -3.84 -19.67
C GLN A 197 -5.82 -3.52 -21.00
N TYR A 198 -4.50 -3.35 -21.00
CA TYR A 198 -3.70 -3.19 -22.19
C TYR A 198 -3.76 -4.44 -23.08
N GLU A 199 -3.57 -5.63 -22.52
CA GLU A 199 -3.65 -6.92 -23.23
C GLU A 199 -5.04 -7.17 -23.82
N ASN A 200 -6.09 -6.67 -23.16
CA ASN A 200 -7.48 -6.74 -23.63
C ASN A 200 -7.85 -5.62 -24.63
N ASN A 201 -6.91 -4.75 -25.02
CA ASN A 201 -7.16 -3.58 -25.89
C ASN A 201 -8.28 -2.66 -25.36
N ALA A 202 -8.38 -2.49 -24.05
CA ALA A 202 -9.41 -1.71 -23.39
C ALA A 202 -9.20 -0.19 -23.53
N PHE A 203 -7.99 0.23 -23.93
CA PHE A 203 -7.64 1.63 -24.22
C PHE A 203 -6.64 1.71 -25.39
N LYS A 204 -6.55 2.88 -26.02
CA LYS A 204 -5.59 3.16 -27.09
C LYS A 204 -4.29 3.76 -26.55
N GLU A 205 -4.40 4.63 -25.55
CA GLU A 205 -3.24 5.25 -24.92
C GLU A 205 -3.46 5.45 -23.42
N CYS A 206 -2.35 5.39 -22.68
CA CYS A 206 -2.36 5.56 -21.24
C CYS A 206 -1.10 6.30 -20.77
N ILE A 207 -1.27 7.25 -19.84
CA ILE A 207 -0.17 7.86 -19.10
C ILE A 207 -0.27 7.44 -17.64
N VAL A 208 0.82 6.85 -17.12
CA VAL A 208 0.89 6.36 -15.74
C VAL A 208 1.94 7.14 -14.98
N LEU A 209 1.53 7.86 -13.95
CA LEU A 209 2.40 8.62 -13.05
C LEU A 209 2.70 7.80 -11.81
N VAL A 210 3.96 7.42 -11.60
CA VAL A 210 4.38 6.59 -10.46
C VAL A 210 5.68 7.11 -9.81
N ASN A 211 5.96 6.62 -8.61
CA ASN A 211 7.26 6.87 -7.96
C ASN A 211 8.37 6.09 -8.66
N ASN A 212 9.59 6.67 -8.69
CA ASN A 212 10.81 5.98 -9.13
C ASN A 212 11.13 4.82 -8.17
N ALA A 213 10.78 3.62 -8.57
CA ALA A 213 11.04 2.39 -7.83
C ALA A 213 11.63 1.33 -8.78
N THR A 214 12.71 1.73 -9.44
CA THR A 214 13.38 1.01 -10.53
C THR A 214 13.91 -0.39 -10.15
N ASP A 215 13.91 -0.72 -8.87
CA ASP A 215 14.28 -2.01 -8.30
C ASP A 215 13.10 -2.97 -8.09
N THR A 216 11.86 -2.55 -8.41
CA THR A 216 10.65 -3.32 -8.14
C THR A 216 10.10 -4.02 -9.38
N LEU A 217 9.51 -5.21 -9.18
CA LEU A 217 8.89 -5.98 -10.27
C LEU A 217 7.76 -5.20 -10.95
N TRP A 218 6.93 -4.47 -10.21
CA TRP A 218 5.84 -3.70 -10.80
C TRP A 218 6.33 -2.56 -11.70
N PHE A 219 7.49 -1.95 -11.37
CA PHE A 219 8.07 -0.90 -12.21
C PHE A 219 8.53 -1.46 -13.57
N HIS A 220 9.19 -2.61 -13.55
CA HIS A 220 9.59 -3.30 -14.77
C HIS A 220 8.37 -3.79 -15.57
N LYS A 221 7.32 -4.25 -14.89
CA LYS A 221 6.10 -4.71 -15.55
C LYS A 221 5.39 -3.59 -16.32
N ILE A 222 5.27 -2.38 -15.77
CA ILE A 222 4.71 -1.25 -16.52
C ILE A 222 5.66 -0.77 -17.61
N ALA A 223 6.97 -0.78 -17.37
CA ALA A 223 7.96 -0.42 -18.37
C ALA A 223 7.90 -1.33 -19.60
N SER A 224 7.67 -2.64 -19.41
CA SER A 224 7.66 -3.62 -20.52
C SER A 224 6.51 -3.43 -21.53
N ILE A 225 5.44 -2.73 -21.17
CA ILE A 225 4.33 -2.40 -22.08
C ILE A 225 4.34 -0.94 -22.53
N SER A 226 5.28 -0.13 -22.00
CA SER A 226 5.36 1.30 -22.32
C SER A 226 6.21 1.55 -23.56
N ARG A 227 5.85 2.58 -24.35
CA ARG A 227 6.59 3.01 -25.54
C ARG A 227 7.56 4.17 -25.27
N ALA A 228 7.31 4.93 -24.20
CA ALA A 228 8.18 5.99 -23.73
C ALA A 228 8.05 6.19 -22.23
N MET A 229 9.06 6.82 -21.62
CA MET A 229 9.01 7.26 -20.24
C MET A 229 9.69 8.60 -20.05
N CYS A 230 9.29 9.34 -18.99
CA CYS A 230 9.94 10.54 -18.53
C CYS A 230 10.35 10.39 -17.06
N LEU A 231 11.64 10.42 -16.79
CA LEU A 231 12.19 10.47 -15.43
C LEU A 231 12.26 11.93 -14.99
N THR A 232 11.42 12.33 -14.04
CA THR A 232 11.29 13.75 -13.66
C THR A 232 12.59 14.31 -13.09
N LYS A 233 12.96 15.53 -13.51
CA LYS A 233 14.06 16.30 -12.92
C LYS A 233 13.56 16.98 -11.66
N GLY A 234 13.93 16.45 -10.52
CA GLY A 234 13.38 16.89 -9.22
C GLY A 234 12.12 16.10 -8.85
N ARG A 235 11.35 16.66 -7.94
CA ARG A 235 10.16 16.02 -7.38
C ARG A 235 8.91 16.78 -7.81
N ILE A 236 7.88 16.05 -8.22
CA ILE A 236 6.58 16.69 -8.48
C ILE A 236 6.05 17.23 -7.16
N ALA A 237 5.69 18.50 -7.16
CA ALA A 237 5.05 19.18 -6.03
C ALA A 237 3.54 18.86 -6.04
N PHE A 238 3.19 17.66 -5.59
CA PHE A 238 1.79 17.26 -5.44
C PHE A 238 1.01 18.24 -4.57
N LEU A 239 -0.30 18.22 -4.69
CA LEU A 239 -1.19 19.06 -3.91
C LEU A 239 -1.94 18.21 -2.89
N SER A 240 -2.27 18.80 -1.76
CA SER A 240 -3.14 18.17 -0.76
C SER A 240 -4.07 19.24 -0.17
N PRO A 241 -5.33 18.92 0.12
CA PRO A 241 -6.22 19.86 0.79
C PRO A 241 -5.68 20.20 2.18
N ALA A 242 -5.60 21.49 2.48
CA ALA A 242 -5.30 21.98 3.82
C ALA A 242 -6.57 22.04 4.68
N GLU A 243 -6.41 22.35 5.97
CA GLU A 243 -7.55 22.45 6.91
C GLU A 243 -8.61 23.49 6.49
N ASP A 244 -8.21 24.50 5.73
CA ASP A 244 -9.07 25.53 5.15
C ASP A 244 -9.72 25.12 3.81
N GLY A 245 -9.51 23.89 3.35
CA GLY A 245 -10.00 23.36 2.07
C GLY A 245 -9.22 23.87 0.85
N VAL A 246 -8.21 24.72 1.03
CA VAL A 246 -7.39 25.21 -0.06
C VAL A 246 -6.30 24.19 -0.39
N MET A 247 -6.13 23.90 -1.69
CA MET A 247 -5.06 23.01 -2.16
C MET A 247 -3.69 23.66 -1.96
N LYS A 248 -2.81 22.99 -1.22
CA LYS A 248 -1.44 23.46 -0.95
C LYS A 248 -0.43 22.42 -1.41
N GLN A 249 0.74 22.90 -1.85
CA GLN A 249 1.83 22.02 -2.26
C GLN A 249 2.33 21.19 -1.07
N VAL A 250 2.50 19.89 -1.32
CA VAL A 250 3.04 18.95 -0.33
C VAL A 250 4.56 19.07 -0.30
N SER A 251 5.11 19.55 0.81
CA SER A 251 6.56 19.66 1.03
C SER A 251 7.24 18.31 1.37
N SER A 252 6.45 17.27 1.66
CA SER A 252 6.96 15.98 2.18
C SER A 252 7.19 14.91 1.10
N ASN A 253 7.01 15.21 -0.19
CA ASN A 253 7.36 14.27 -1.25
C ASN A 253 8.87 14.02 -1.25
N THR A 254 9.28 12.80 -0.89
CA THR A 254 10.69 12.40 -0.77
C THR A 254 11.18 11.57 -1.95
N ARG A 255 10.30 11.25 -2.91
CA ARG A 255 10.59 10.37 -4.05
C ARG A 255 10.57 11.15 -5.35
N GLY A 256 11.43 10.75 -6.31
CA GLY A 256 11.29 11.14 -7.71
C GLY A 256 10.11 10.40 -8.35
N GLN A 257 9.64 10.87 -9.49
CA GLN A 257 8.55 10.27 -10.24
C GLN A 257 8.99 9.87 -11.64
N THR A 258 8.23 8.93 -12.21
CA THR A 258 8.29 8.54 -13.62
C THR A 258 6.90 8.66 -14.21
N LEU A 259 6.79 9.25 -15.40
CA LEU A 259 5.61 9.09 -16.25
C LEU A 259 5.93 8.04 -17.29
N PHE A 260 5.09 7.01 -17.38
CA PHE A 260 5.12 6.02 -18.44
C PHE A 260 4.05 6.35 -19.48
N TYR A 261 4.36 6.13 -20.74
CA TYR A 261 3.43 6.30 -21.84
C TYR A 261 3.26 5.01 -22.62
N ILE A 262 2.03 4.60 -22.77
CA ILE A 262 1.57 3.48 -23.61
C ILE A 262 0.70 4.08 -24.71
N GLY A 263 1.11 3.93 -25.96
CA GLY A 263 0.39 4.49 -27.12
C GLY A 263 1.33 4.82 -28.28
N ASP A 264 0.78 5.35 -29.36
CA ASP A 264 1.52 5.57 -30.60
C ASP A 264 2.09 6.98 -30.73
N ASN A 265 1.67 7.95 -29.92
CA ASN A 265 2.10 9.35 -30.00
C ASN A 265 3.40 9.63 -29.21
N VAL A 266 4.40 8.76 -29.34
CA VAL A 266 5.67 8.81 -28.60
C VAL A 266 6.37 10.16 -28.72
N SER A 267 6.45 10.70 -29.96
CA SER A 267 7.11 12.00 -30.19
C SER A 267 6.40 13.13 -29.44
N ARG A 268 5.06 13.15 -29.44
CA ARG A 268 4.25 14.15 -28.73
C ARG A 268 4.46 14.05 -27.22
N PHE A 269 4.53 12.84 -26.68
CA PHE A 269 4.85 12.61 -25.27
C PHE A 269 6.23 13.17 -24.93
N ILE A 270 7.27 12.81 -25.69
CA ILE A 270 8.64 13.28 -25.45
C ILE A 270 8.71 14.80 -25.55
N ASP A 271 8.14 15.41 -26.59
CA ASP A 271 8.17 16.85 -26.78
C ASP A 271 7.44 17.61 -25.66
N THR A 272 6.36 17.04 -25.14
CA THR A 272 5.58 17.65 -24.05
C THR A 272 6.32 17.57 -22.71
N PHE A 273 6.97 16.45 -22.40
CA PHE A 273 7.58 16.21 -21.10
C PHE A 273 9.08 16.46 -21.01
N LYS A 274 9.78 16.84 -22.11
CA LYS A 274 11.23 17.06 -22.14
C LYS A 274 11.74 18.12 -21.15
N ASP A 275 10.92 19.13 -20.84
CA ASP A 275 11.29 20.16 -19.87
C ASP A 275 11.03 19.72 -18.43
N LEU A 276 10.18 18.70 -18.21
CA LEU A 276 9.90 18.10 -16.90
C LEU A 276 11.00 17.14 -16.46
N GLY A 277 11.68 16.48 -17.41
CA GLY A 277 12.70 15.50 -17.08
C GLY A 277 13.41 14.86 -18.26
N LEU A 278 14.12 13.78 -18.00
CA LEU A 278 14.77 12.97 -19.02
C LEU A 278 13.73 12.05 -19.67
N CYS A 279 13.36 12.34 -20.91
CA CYS A 279 12.48 11.50 -21.70
C CYS A 279 13.27 10.54 -22.58
N MET A 280 12.75 9.33 -22.76
CA MET A 280 13.34 8.31 -23.63
C MET A 280 12.27 7.37 -24.17
N GLU A 281 12.49 6.83 -25.35
CA GLU A 281 11.75 5.69 -25.87
C GLU A 281 12.11 4.42 -25.09
N VAL A 282 11.18 3.51 -24.96
CA VAL A 282 11.39 2.18 -24.36
C VAL A 282 11.37 1.15 -25.47
N ASP A 283 12.48 0.45 -25.62
CA ASP A 283 12.59 -0.68 -26.54
C ASP A 283 12.13 -1.95 -25.83
N ASN A 284 10.99 -2.48 -26.25
CA ASN A 284 10.40 -3.68 -25.67
C ASN A 284 10.69 -4.95 -26.48
N GLU A 285 11.51 -4.89 -27.54
CA GLU A 285 11.82 -6.07 -28.35
C GLU A 285 12.67 -7.10 -27.60
N ASN A 286 13.21 -6.73 -26.42
CA ASN A 286 14.06 -7.58 -25.56
C ASN A 286 13.55 -7.70 -24.11
N ALA A 287 12.31 -7.33 -23.79
CA ALA A 287 11.76 -7.35 -22.43
C ALA A 287 10.96 -8.62 -22.12
#